data_77aadb97588a9ea04e291fb231dedfa3
#
_entry.id   77aadb97588a9ea04e291fb231dedfa3
#
_cell.length_a   1.000
_cell.length_b   1.000
_cell.length_c   1.000
_cell.angle_alpha   90.00
_cell.angle_beta   90.00
_cell.angle_gamma   90.00
#
_symmetry.space_group_name_H-M   'P 1'
#
loop_
_entity.id
_entity.type
_entity.pdbx_description
1 polymer ?
#
loop_
_entity_poly.entity_id
_entity_poly.type
_entity_poly.pdbx_seq_one_letter_code
_entity_poly.pdbx_strand_id
1 'polypeptide(L)'
;MTNKRQQLRQLVNAPVKLSHSVFGEIKAVTGDISNTGVFIQVNNKPILPKGAHIKLQFLSSGYPDVSFNTRVVRVTDEGFGLVFVDYEYGGDRFPMKELKPMLKSGSIN
;
A
#
# COMPACT_ATOMS: atom_id res chain seq x y z
N MET A 1 5.53 -9.57 20.10
CA MET A 1 4.50 -8.56 19.95
C MET A 1 5.06 -7.23 19.53
N THR A 2 6.01 -6.73 20.28
CA THR A 2 6.65 -5.46 19.94
C THR A 2 7.31 -5.49 18.58
N ASN A 3 7.89 -6.62 18.18
CA ASN A 3 8.58 -6.73 16.90
C ASN A 3 7.66 -6.54 15.71
N LYS A 4 6.46 -7.12 15.77
CA LYS A 4 5.50 -6.95 14.69
C LYS A 4 5.11 -5.48 14.54
N ARG A 5 4.89 -4.82 15.65
CA ARG A 5 4.49 -3.42 15.65
C ARG A 5 5.60 -2.54 15.09
N GLN A 6 6.85 -2.85 15.45
CA GLN A 6 7.98 -2.10 14.92
C GLN A 6 8.17 -2.28 13.44
N GLN A 7 7.96 -3.50 12.94
CA GLN A 7 8.07 -3.77 11.52
C GLN A 7 7.03 -3.00 10.71
N LEU A 8 5.82 -2.95 11.21
CA LEU A 8 4.77 -2.19 10.53
C LEU A 8 5.05 -0.70 10.58
N ARG A 9 5.65 -0.20 11.65
CA ARG A 9 5.99 1.21 11.77
C ARG A 9 6.96 1.68 10.70
N GLN A 10 7.82 0.80 10.22
CA GLN A 10 8.77 1.16 9.17
C GLN A 10 8.06 1.57 7.88
N LEU A 11 6.82 1.16 7.70
CA LEU A 11 6.03 1.49 6.52
C LEU A 11 5.08 2.67 6.76
N VAL A 12 5.05 3.23 7.99
CA VAL A 12 4.27 4.43 8.28
C VAL A 12 5.05 5.65 7.83
N ASN A 13 4.35 6.62 7.25
CA ASN A 13 4.95 7.82 6.65
C ASN A 13 5.93 7.49 5.52
N ALA A 14 5.73 6.34 4.89
CA ALA A 14 6.58 5.92 3.79
C ALA A 14 6.06 6.50 2.48
N PRO A 15 6.96 6.92 1.58
CA PRO A 15 6.53 7.42 0.28
C PRO A 15 6.01 6.27 -0.59
N VAL A 16 4.90 6.52 -1.27
CA VAL A 16 4.28 5.53 -2.14
C VAL A 16 3.87 6.20 -3.45
N LYS A 17 3.69 5.39 -4.46
CA LYS A 17 3.13 5.79 -5.73
C LYS A 17 1.79 5.09 -5.90
N LEU A 18 0.76 5.87 -6.22
CA LEU A 18 -0.57 5.35 -6.52
C LEU A 18 -0.82 5.48 -8.02
N SER A 19 -1.37 4.43 -8.62
CA SER A 19 -1.67 4.43 -10.05
C SER A 19 -3.13 4.07 -10.26
N HIS A 20 -3.78 4.82 -11.14
CA HIS A 20 -5.20 4.61 -11.48
C HIS A 20 -5.45 5.10 -12.90
N SER A 21 -6.38 4.45 -13.58
CA SER A 21 -6.66 4.77 -14.98
C SER A 21 -7.17 6.19 -15.19
N VAL A 22 -7.83 6.76 -14.18
CA VAL A 22 -8.40 8.10 -14.29
C VAL A 22 -7.39 9.19 -14.04
N PHE A 23 -6.62 9.10 -12.92
CA PHE A 23 -5.70 10.18 -12.57
C PHE A 23 -4.24 9.90 -12.90
N GLY A 24 -3.93 8.71 -13.41
CA GLY A 24 -2.55 8.36 -13.72
C GLY A 24 -1.77 7.98 -12.48
N GLU A 25 -0.62 8.59 -12.27
CA GLU A 25 0.26 8.30 -11.14
C GLU A 25 0.37 9.52 -10.25
N ILE A 26 0.23 9.31 -8.94
CA ILE A 26 0.45 10.36 -7.96
C ILE A 26 1.31 9.80 -6.83
N LYS A 27 2.05 10.69 -6.17
CA LYS A 27 2.84 10.34 -5.01
C LYS A 27 2.07 10.68 -3.75
N ALA A 28 2.24 9.86 -2.74
CA ALA A 28 1.53 10.03 -1.47
C ALA A 28 2.39 9.46 -0.35
N VAL A 29 1.83 9.48 0.86
CA VAL A 29 2.54 8.98 2.05
C VAL A 29 1.59 8.08 2.81
N THR A 30 2.11 6.99 3.35
CA THR A 30 1.30 6.10 4.18
C THR A 30 1.03 6.75 5.53
N GLY A 31 -0.17 6.52 6.04
CA GLY A 31 -0.51 6.77 7.43
C GLY A 31 -0.46 5.45 8.18
N ASP A 32 -1.59 5.09 8.83
CA ASP A 32 -1.68 3.83 9.55
C ASP A 32 -1.64 2.66 8.58
N ILE A 33 -0.96 1.59 8.98
CA ILE A 33 -0.88 0.38 8.18
C ILE A 33 -1.15 -0.84 9.06
N SER A 34 -1.77 -1.84 8.47
CA SER A 34 -2.06 -3.11 9.13
C SER A 34 -1.83 -4.24 8.14
N ASN A 35 -2.06 -5.48 8.58
CA ASN A 35 -1.90 -6.64 7.70
C ASN A 35 -2.90 -6.67 6.56
N THR A 36 -4.02 -5.99 6.70
CA THR A 36 -5.09 -6.06 5.71
C THR A 36 -5.23 -4.79 4.88
N GLY A 37 -4.65 -3.67 5.35
CA GLY A 37 -4.83 -2.43 4.62
C GLY A 37 -3.93 -1.32 5.10
N VAL A 38 -4.08 -0.18 4.46
CA VAL A 38 -3.24 0.98 4.74
C VAL A 38 -4.06 2.25 4.48
N PHE A 39 -3.83 3.27 5.31
CA PHE A 39 -4.37 4.59 5.03
C PHE A 39 -3.32 5.41 4.29
N ILE A 40 -3.72 6.05 3.20
CA ILE A 40 -2.83 6.86 2.37
C ILE A 40 -3.23 8.31 2.49
N GLN A 41 -2.28 9.16 2.87
CA GLN A 41 -2.46 10.61 2.92
C GLN A 41 -2.08 11.20 1.57
N VAL A 42 -3.00 11.95 0.98
CA VAL A 42 -2.82 12.51 -0.35
C VAL A 42 -3.19 13.99 -0.33
N ASN A 43 -2.27 14.84 -0.74
CA ASN A 43 -2.56 16.25 -0.95
C ASN A 43 -3.29 16.42 -2.28
N ASN A 44 -4.34 17.27 -2.28
CA ASN A 44 -5.13 17.50 -3.49
C ASN A 44 -5.63 16.18 -4.08
N LYS A 45 -6.21 15.34 -3.20
CA LYS A 45 -6.59 14.01 -3.64
C LYS A 45 -7.65 14.05 -4.71
N PRO A 46 -7.58 13.12 -5.68
CA PRO A 46 -8.61 12.98 -6.68
C PRO A 46 -9.90 12.44 -6.05
N ILE A 47 -11.01 12.64 -6.73
CA ILE A 47 -12.30 12.12 -6.28
C ILE A 47 -12.42 10.68 -6.76
N LEU A 48 -12.47 9.76 -5.81
CA LEU A 48 -12.64 8.33 -6.09
C LEU A 48 -13.72 7.78 -5.18
N PRO A 49 -14.59 6.95 -5.71
CA PRO A 49 -15.61 6.30 -4.88
C PRO A 49 -15.04 5.11 -4.12
N LYS A 50 -15.74 4.71 -3.07
CA LYS A 50 -15.46 3.43 -2.43
C LYS A 50 -15.58 2.32 -3.48
N GLY A 51 -14.70 1.34 -3.37
CA GLY A 51 -14.66 0.24 -4.31
C GLY A 51 -13.71 0.45 -5.47
N ALA A 52 -13.21 1.68 -5.67
CA ALA A 52 -12.25 1.94 -6.74
C ALA A 52 -10.98 1.13 -6.51
N HIS A 53 -10.37 0.68 -7.60
CA HIS A 53 -9.13 -0.09 -7.54
C HIS A 53 -7.95 0.84 -7.76
N ILE A 54 -6.94 0.71 -6.88
CA ILE A 54 -5.72 1.51 -6.96
C ILE A 54 -4.52 0.58 -6.88
N LYS A 55 -3.54 0.79 -7.73
CA LYS A 55 -2.26 0.09 -7.63
C LYS A 55 -1.32 0.91 -6.78
N LEU A 56 -0.72 0.27 -5.78
CA LEU A 56 0.14 0.92 -4.80
C LEU A 56 1.55 0.34 -4.85
N GLN A 57 2.54 1.21 -4.84
CA GLN A 57 3.94 0.79 -4.82
C GLN A 57 4.69 1.59 -3.76
N PHE A 58 5.39 0.88 -2.88
CA PHE A 58 6.24 1.53 -1.88
C PHE A 58 7.56 1.93 -2.53
N LEU A 59 7.90 3.21 -2.44
CA LEU A 59 9.07 3.74 -3.16
C LEU A 59 10.37 3.57 -2.41
N SER A 60 10.31 3.50 -1.07
CA SER A 60 11.51 3.43 -0.24
C SER A 60 11.72 2.07 0.42
N SER A 61 10.91 1.08 0.07
CA SER A 61 11.03 -0.25 0.64
C SER A 61 12.12 -1.04 -0.05
N GLY A 62 12.46 -2.18 0.53
CA GLY A 62 13.36 -3.13 -0.12
C GLY A 62 12.71 -3.89 -1.27
N TYR A 63 11.48 -3.55 -1.62
CA TYR A 63 10.71 -4.25 -2.66
C TYR A 63 10.16 -3.27 -3.68
N PRO A 64 11.02 -2.56 -4.41
CA PRO A 64 10.53 -1.56 -5.36
C PRO A 64 9.75 -2.15 -6.53
N ASP A 65 9.93 -3.44 -6.80
CA ASP A 65 9.27 -4.10 -7.93
C ASP A 65 7.95 -4.74 -7.55
N VAL A 66 7.52 -4.60 -6.28
CA VAL A 66 6.26 -5.16 -5.83
C VAL A 66 5.18 -4.10 -5.95
N SER A 67 4.09 -4.43 -6.61
CA SER A 67 2.92 -3.57 -6.73
C SER A 67 1.75 -4.24 -6.02
N PHE A 68 1.03 -3.49 -5.20
CA PHE A 68 -0.12 -4.00 -4.49
C PHE A 68 -1.39 -3.54 -5.19
N ASN A 69 -2.27 -4.48 -5.49
CA ASN A 69 -3.60 -4.15 -5.97
C ASN A 69 -4.48 -3.93 -4.76
N THR A 70 -5.06 -2.76 -4.66
CA THR A 70 -5.86 -2.37 -3.50
C THR A 70 -7.22 -1.88 -3.94
N ARG A 71 -8.11 -1.76 -2.96
CA ARG A 71 -9.45 -1.24 -3.19
C ARG A 71 -9.76 -0.20 -2.12
N VAL A 72 -10.38 0.90 -2.55
CA VAL A 72 -10.79 1.98 -1.64
C VAL A 72 -11.97 1.51 -0.80
N VAL A 73 -11.80 1.54 0.52
CA VAL A 73 -12.88 1.19 1.44
C VAL A 73 -13.29 2.37 2.32
N ARG A 74 -12.49 3.43 2.35
CA ARG A 74 -12.82 4.62 3.12
C ARG A 74 -12.26 5.84 2.40
N VAL A 75 -13.03 6.92 2.42
CA VAL A 75 -12.61 8.21 1.84
C VAL A 75 -12.74 9.25 2.93
N THR A 76 -11.68 10.01 3.17
CA THR A 76 -11.67 11.11 4.13
C THR A 76 -11.11 12.36 3.47
N ASP A 77 -11.16 13.47 4.17
CA ASP A 77 -10.59 14.71 3.66
C ASP A 77 -9.08 14.61 3.45
N GLU A 78 -8.43 13.71 4.16
CA GLU A 78 -6.97 13.59 4.14
C GLU A 78 -6.47 12.54 3.16
N GLY A 79 -7.31 11.61 2.74
CA GLY A 79 -6.86 10.56 1.84
C GLY A 79 -7.82 9.40 1.73
N PHE A 80 -7.24 8.21 1.55
CA PHE A 80 -8.01 7.00 1.30
C PHE A 80 -7.58 5.88 2.22
N GLY A 81 -8.56 5.11 2.72
CA GLY A 81 -8.28 3.83 3.34
C GLY A 81 -8.38 2.75 2.30
N LEU A 82 -7.34 1.95 2.17
CA LEU A 82 -7.22 0.90 1.15
C LEU A 82 -7.09 -0.46 1.80
N VAL A 83 -7.73 -1.47 1.20
CA VAL A 83 -7.48 -2.86 1.59
C VAL A 83 -6.63 -3.50 0.49
N PHE A 84 -5.73 -4.38 0.91
CA PHE A 84 -4.90 -5.13 -0.02
C PHE A 84 -5.72 -6.29 -0.59
N VAL A 85 -5.75 -6.39 -1.92
CA VAL A 85 -6.43 -7.48 -2.60
C VAL A 85 -5.43 -8.58 -2.94
N ASP A 86 -4.37 -8.21 -3.64
CA ASP A 86 -3.27 -9.10 -3.97
C ASP A 86 -2.06 -8.25 -4.33
N TYR A 87 -0.97 -8.89 -4.71
CA TYR A 87 0.19 -8.14 -5.15
C TYR A 87 0.77 -8.75 -6.41
N GLU A 88 1.58 -7.96 -7.12
CA GLU A 88 2.24 -8.39 -8.36
C GLU A 88 3.75 -8.26 -8.17
N TYR A 89 4.46 -9.26 -8.64
CA TYR A 89 5.91 -9.27 -8.60
C TYR A 89 6.43 -10.10 -9.77
N GLY A 90 7.38 -9.54 -10.52
CA GLY A 90 7.96 -10.24 -11.64
C GLY A 90 6.99 -10.55 -12.76
N GLY A 91 5.90 -9.80 -12.86
CA GLY A 91 4.87 -10.05 -13.86
C GLY A 91 3.79 -11.01 -13.44
N ASP A 92 3.93 -11.62 -12.27
CA ASP A 92 2.94 -12.57 -11.76
C ASP A 92 2.16 -11.96 -10.62
N ARG A 93 0.95 -12.48 -10.39
CA ARG A 93 0.05 -12.03 -9.34
C ARG A 93 -0.05 -13.08 -8.25
N PHE A 94 0.01 -12.65 -7.00
CA PHE A 94 0.03 -13.54 -5.85
C PHE A 94 -0.99 -13.09 -4.80
N PRO A 95 -1.61 -14.03 -4.08
CA PRO A 95 -2.51 -13.66 -2.98
C PRO A 95 -1.73 -13.04 -1.83
N MET A 96 -2.39 -12.16 -1.09
CA MET A 96 -1.73 -11.45 0.02
C MET A 96 -1.15 -12.37 1.07
N LYS A 97 -1.74 -13.55 1.27
CA LYS A 97 -1.23 -14.48 2.27
C LYS A 97 0.20 -14.93 1.98
N GLU A 98 0.63 -14.85 0.73
CA GLU A 98 1.99 -15.24 0.35
C GLU A 98 3.00 -14.13 0.57
N LEU A 99 2.52 -12.93 0.86
CA LEU A 99 3.41 -11.80 1.10
C LEU A 99 4.12 -11.89 2.44
N LYS A 100 3.50 -12.54 3.43
CA LYS A 100 4.05 -12.61 4.77
C LYS A 100 5.49 -13.12 4.83
N PRO A 101 5.84 -14.23 4.17
CA PRO A 101 7.23 -14.67 4.20
C PRO A 101 8.19 -13.66 3.58
N MET A 102 7.76 -12.99 2.53
CA MET A 102 8.58 -11.98 1.86
C MET A 102 8.81 -10.77 2.76
N LEU A 103 7.75 -10.25 3.39
CA LEU A 103 7.87 -9.13 4.31
C LEU A 103 8.73 -9.50 5.50
N LYS A 104 8.55 -10.70 6.01
CA LYS A 104 9.33 -11.17 7.15
C LYS A 104 10.81 -11.21 6.80
N SER A 105 11.14 -11.74 5.64
CA SER A 105 12.54 -11.78 5.19
C SER A 105 13.10 -10.38 5.04
N GLY A 106 12.34 -9.49 4.44
CA GLY A 106 12.77 -8.12 4.25
C GLY A 106 12.96 -7.38 5.55
N SER A 107 12.13 -7.65 6.54
CA SER A 107 12.22 -6.95 7.81
C SER A 107 13.40 -7.43 8.66
N ILE A 108 13.86 -8.65 8.45
CA ILE A 108 15.02 -9.17 9.15
C ILE A 108 16.30 -8.55 8.60
N ASN A 109 16.31 -8.31 7.35
CA ASN A 109 17.47 -7.74 6.69
C ASN A 109 17.55 -6.24 6.88
#